data_cbd8f44f70452c841655f87bc1c0f7da
#
_entry.id   cbd8f44f70452c841655f87bc1c0f7da
#
_cell.length_a   1.000
_cell.length_b   1.000
_cell.length_c   1.000
_cell.angle_alpha   90.00
_cell.angle_beta   90.00
_cell.angle_gamma   90.00
#
_symmetry.space_group_name_H-M   'P 1'
#
loop_
_entity.id
_entity.type
_entity.pdbx_description
1 polymer ?
#
loop_
_entity_poly.entity_id
_entity_poly.type
_entity_poly.pdbx_seq_one_letter_code
_entity_poly.pdbx_strand_id
1 'polypeptide(L)'
;ARGLAPMLGPAPGAMVLRSDVMRKRLFGVAETERLPPEAYDQSVTARIYAHMVEQARAILKAGNAVVVDAVHARPEERAAIAAVACDTGVRFDGLWLEAPLGTRIARVTSRRSDASDATADVAKRQESYDVGSLDWLRVDAGRDAGETLAAMLERLA
;
A
#
# COMPACT_ATOMS: atom_id res chain seq x y z
N ALA A 1 0.82 -1.05 -7.12
CA ALA A 1 1.19 0.36 -7.10
C ALA A 1 2.05 0.77 -8.31
N ARG A 2 3.25 0.15 -8.51
CA ARG A 2 4.19 0.57 -9.56
C ARG A 2 3.59 0.53 -10.99
N GLY A 3 2.78 -0.47 -11.33
CA GLY A 3 2.11 -0.55 -12.64
C GLY A 3 0.96 0.44 -12.80
N LEU A 4 0.32 0.83 -11.71
CA LEU A 4 -0.82 1.75 -11.72
C LEU A 4 -0.38 3.22 -11.80
N ALA A 5 0.69 3.57 -11.09
CA ALA A 5 1.12 4.96 -10.92
C ALA A 5 1.36 5.73 -12.23
N PRO A 6 1.98 5.16 -13.29
CA PRO A 6 2.19 5.88 -14.55
C PRO A 6 0.89 6.27 -15.26
N MET A 7 -0.23 5.66 -14.89
CA MET A 7 -1.55 5.86 -15.54
C MET A 7 -2.43 6.87 -14.78
N LEU A 8 -1.94 7.42 -13.67
CA LEU A 8 -2.71 8.32 -12.80
C LEU A 8 -2.06 9.72 -12.73
N GLY A 9 -2.90 10.75 -12.80
CA GLY A 9 -2.47 12.13 -12.68
C GLY A 9 -1.71 12.67 -13.90
N PRO A 10 -1.10 13.86 -13.78
CA PRO A 10 -0.31 14.45 -14.86
C PRO A 10 0.98 13.66 -15.11
N ALA A 11 1.50 13.75 -16.34
CA ALA A 11 2.77 13.11 -16.69
C ALA A 11 3.92 13.59 -15.76
N PRO A 12 4.81 12.71 -15.30
CA PRO A 12 5.03 11.31 -15.71
C PRO A 12 4.16 10.28 -14.95
N GLY A 13 3.12 10.69 -14.22
CA GLY A 13 2.25 9.84 -13.45
C GLY A 13 2.34 10.10 -11.94
N ALA A 14 1.61 9.31 -11.14
CA ALA A 14 1.55 9.47 -9.70
C ALA A 14 2.85 9.06 -9.00
N MET A 15 3.19 9.74 -7.92
CA MET A 15 4.25 9.32 -7.00
C MET A 15 3.79 8.11 -6.19
N VAL A 16 4.70 7.16 -5.94
CA VAL A 16 4.41 5.95 -5.18
C VAL A 16 5.02 6.02 -3.78
N LEU A 17 4.18 5.95 -2.76
CA LEU A 17 4.59 5.82 -1.36
C LEU A 17 4.34 4.37 -0.91
N ARG A 18 5.38 3.62 -0.56
CA ARG A 18 5.28 2.26 -0.06
C ARG A 18 5.72 2.20 1.41
N SER A 19 4.86 1.64 2.27
CA SER A 19 5.16 1.48 3.70
C SER A 19 6.46 0.70 3.93
N ASP A 20 6.71 -0.36 3.17
CA ASP A 20 7.92 -1.17 3.28
C ASP A 20 9.18 -0.36 2.94
N VAL A 21 9.16 0.44 1.88
CA VAL A 21 10.28 1.32 1.49
C VAL A 21 10.54 2.38 2.55
N MET A 22 9.48 3.00 3.08
CA MET A 22 9.62 4.01 4.14
C MET A 22 10.20 3.40 5.42
N ARG A 23 9.81 2.17 5.75
CA ARG A 23 10.34 1.44 6.89
C ARG A 23 11.84 1.17 6.73
N LYS A 24 12.28 0.69 5.57
CA LYS A 24 13.71 0.50 5.28
C LYS A 24 14.51 1.80 5.42
N ARG A 25 13.97 2.91 4.90
CA ARG A 25 14.59 4.24 5.02
C ARG A 25 14.68 4.72 6.46
N LEU A 26 13.64 4.50 7.28
CA LEU A 26 13.65 4.85 8.70
C LEU A 26 14.77 4.13 9.47
N PHE A 27 15.08 2.90 9.08
CA PHE A 27 16.13 2.08 9.68
C PHE A 27 17.51 2.25 9.00
N GLY A 28 17.59 3.08 7.96
CA GLY A 28 18.87 3.38 7.27
C GLY A 28 19.45 2.19 6.51
N VAL A 29 18.62 1.23 6.09
CA VAL A 29 19.05 0.03 5.37
C VAL A 29 18.62 0.07 3.90
N ALA A 30 19.27 -0.77 3.07
CA ALA A 30 18.89 -0.92 1.67
C ALA A 30 17.47 -1.52 1.53
N GLU A 31 16.77 -1.20 0.44
CA GLU A 31 15.38 -1.67 0.25
C GLU A 31 15.25 -3.20 0.27
N THR A 32 16.29 -3.93 -0.11
CA THR A 32 16.32 -5.41 -0.16
C THR A 32 16.87 -6.06 1.10
N GLU A 33 17.38 -5.30 2.05
CA GLU A 33 17.89 -5.81 3.32
C GLU A 33 16.75 -6.11 4.28
N ARG A 34 16.78 -7.27 4.94
CA ARG A 34 15.76 -7.65 5.92
C ARG A 34 15.87 -6.82 7.20
N LEU A 35 14.73 -6.42 7.71
CA LEU A 35 14.62 -5.71 8.98
C LEU A 35 14.41 -6.70 10.15
N PRO A 36 14.89 -6.34 11.34
CA PRO A 36 14.62 -7.11 12.55
C PRO A 36 13.13 -7.00 12.96
N PRO A 37 12.63 -7.94 13.77
CA PRO A 37 11.21 -7.97 14.18
C PRO A 37 10.70 -6.66 14.79
N GLU A 38 11.52 -5.97 15.58
CA GLU A 38 11.19 -4.71 16.26
C GLU A 38 10.81 -3.59 15.29
N ALA A 39 11.30 -3.67 14.05
CA ALA A 39 10.93 -2.74 12.99
C ALA A 39 9.44 -2.81 12.64
N TYR A 40 8.75 -3.88 13.03
CA TYR A 40 7.32 -4.12 12.77
C TYR A 40 6.44 -3.89 14.00
N ASP A 41 7.01 -3.39 15.09
CA ASP A 41 6.26 -3.01 16.28
C ASP A 41 5.17 -1.99 15.95
N GLN A 42 4.09 -2.02 16.76
CA GLN A 42 2.93 -1.16 16.53
C GLN A 42 3.31 0.33 16.54
N SER A 43 4.18 0.74 17.44
CA SER A 43 4.66 2.14 17.54
C SER A 43 5.43 2.57 16.29
N VAL A 44 6.31 1.71 15.77
CA VAL A 44 7.04 1.96 14.53
C VAL A 44 6.08 2.03 13.35
N THR A 45 5.15 1.08 13.28
CA THR A 45 4.12 1.04 12.23
C THR A 45 3.28 2.31 12.24
N ALA A 46 2.83 2.77 13.41
CA ALA A 46 2.08 4.04 13.52
C ALA A 46 2.88 5.24 13.00
N ARG A 47 4.17 5.32 13.31
CA ARG A 47 5.07 6.38 12.78
C ARG A 47 5.18 6.33 11.25
N ILE A 48 5.29 5.13 10.67
CA ILE A 48 5.35 4.96 9.20
C ILE A 48 4.06 5.46 8.56
N TYR A 49 2.89 5.09 9.09
CA TYR A 49 1.59 5.53 8.55
C TYR A 49 1.40 7.05 8.70
N ALA A 50 1.75 7.62 9.85
CA ALA A 50 1.73 9.08 10.02
C ALA A 50 2.62 9.78 8.99
N HIS A 51 3.83 9.27 8.76
CA HIS A 51 4.73 9.84 7.75
C HIS A 51 4.20 9.69 6.32
N MET A 52 3.53 8.56 6.00
CA MET A 52 2.85 8.40 4.70
C MET A 52 1.77 9.44 4.48
N VAL A 53 0.97 9.73 5.49
CA VAL A 53 -0.07 10.78 5.48
C VAL A 53 0.54 12.16 5.20
N GLU A 54 1.62 12.51 5.91
CA GLU A 54 2.34 13.77 5.71
C GLU A 54 2.92 13.90 4.30
N GLN A 55 3.59 12.85 3.80
CA GLN A 55 4.17 12.83 2.47
C GLN A 55 3.09 12.90 1.38
N ALA A 56 1.98 12.15 1.53
CA ALA A 56 0.86 12.22 0.60
C ALA A 56 0.29 13.64 0.52
N ARG A 57 0.09 14.30 1.67
CA ARG A 57 -0.37 15.69 1.72
C ARG A 57 0.58 16.64 1.01
N ALA A 58 1.88 16.49 1.22
CA ALA A 58 2.89 17.35 0.58
C ALA A 58 2.89 17.16 -0.95
N ILE A 59 2.82 15.92 -1.43
CA ILE A 59 2.76 15.58 -2.86
C ILE A 59 1.52 16.18 -3.52
N LEU A 60 0.35 16.01 -2.91
CA LEU A 60 -0.90 16.53 -3.44
C LEU A 60 -0.92 18.07 -3.46
N LYS A 61 -0.43 18.72 -2.39
CA LYS A 61 -0.29 20.19 -2.36
C LYS A 61 0.68 20.73 -3.41
N ALA A 62 1.63 19.94 -3.84
CA ALA A 62 2.53 20.28 -4.95
C ALA A 62 1.91 20.04 -6.35
N GLY A 63 0.63 19.64 -6.42
CA GLY A 63 -0.09 19.42 -7.68
C GLY A 63 0.16 18.05 -8.33
N ASN A 64 0.76 17.11 -7.61
CA ASN A 64 1.03 15.77 -8.12
C ASN A 64 0.00 14.76 -7.60
N ALA A 65 -0.23 13.68 -8.36
CA ALA A 65 -0.99 12.53 -7.89
C ALA A 65 -0.11 11.61 -7.03
N VAL A 66 -0.73 10.83 -6.14
CA VAL A 66 -0.02 9.88 -5.27
C VAL A 66 -0.74 8.54 -5.19
N VAL A 67 0.02 7.45 -5.23
CA VAL A 67 -0.43 6.10 -4.91
C VAL A 67 0.21 5.68 -3.59
N VAL A 68 -0.60 5.41 -2.59
CA VAL A 68 -0.15 4.95 -1.27
C VAL A 68 -0.33 3.44 -1.16
N ASP A 69 0.77 2.71 -0.97
CA ASP A 69 0.83 1.25 -0.98
C ASP A 69 1.22 0.73 0.41
N ALA A 70 0.23 0.23 1.14
CA ALA A 70 0.38 -0.37 2.45
C ALA A 70 -0.77 -1.35 2.73
N VAL A 71 -0.70 -2.07 3.85
CA VAL A 71 -1.74 -3.05 4.23
C VAL A 71 -3.06 -2.36 4.61
N HIS A 72 -3.01 -1.19 5.28
CA HIS A 72 -4.20 -0.45 5.75
C HIS A 72 -5.26 -1.33 6.43
N ALA A 73 -4.80 -2.25 7.29
CA ALA A 73 -5.69 -3.20 7.94
C ALA A 73 -6.70 -2.52 8.86
N ARG A 74 -6.31 -1.44 9.53
CA ARG A 74 -7.14 -0.76 10.53
C ARG A 74 -8.03 0.31 9.92
N PRO A 75 -9.30 0.45 10.38
CA PRO A 75 -10.19 1.50 9.90
C PRO A 75 -9.61 2.91 10.04
N GLU A 76 -8.93 3.20 11.17
CA GLU A 76 -8.30 4.50 11.42
C GLU A 76 -7.16 4.82 10.45
N GLU A 77 -6.40 3.82 9.98
CA GLU A 77 -5.35 4.00 8.97
C GLU A 77 -5.98 4.39 7.61
N ARG A 78 -7.10 3.75 7.26
CA ARG A 78 -7.85 4.07 6.04
C ARG A 78 -8.50 5.44 6.10
N ALA A 79 -9.10 5.78 7.24
CA ALA A 79 -9.71 7.09 7.45
C ALA A 79 -8.67 8.22 7.39
N ALA A 80 -7.49 8.02 8.00
CA ALA A 80 -6.43 9.01 8.01
C ALA A 80 -5.92 9.35 6.59
N ILE A 81 -5.73 8.33 5.73
CA ILE A 81 -5.27 8.58 4.37
C ILE A 81 -6.38 9.16 3.49
N ALA A 82 -7.64 8.76 3.68
CA ALA A 82 -8.79 9.34 2.97
C ALA A 82 -8.98 10.83 3.34
N ALA A 83 -8.77 11.19 4.61
CA ALA A 83 -8.87 12.58 5.07
C ALA A 83 -7.88 13.50 4.36
N VAL A 84 -6.69 13.00 3.94
CA VAL A 84 -5.73 13.80 3.17
C VAL A 84 -6.33 14.31 1.86
N ALA A 85 -7.08 13.44 1.15
CA ALA A 85 -7.73 13.84 -0.11
C ALA A 85 -8.82 14.88 0.13
N CYS A 86 -9.62 14.72 1.19
CA CYS A 86 -10.61 15.71 1.60
C CYS A 86 -9.97 17.07 1.92
N ASP A 87 -8.90 17.06 2.74
CA ASP A 87 -8.17 18.27 3.15
C ASP A 87 -7.50 19.00 1.96
N THR A 88 -7.16 18.27 0.91
CA THR A 88 -6.49 18.83 -0.28
C THR A 88 -7.43 19.04 -1.46
N GLY A 89 -8.71 18.70 -1.33
CA GLY A 89 -9.74 18.91 -2.35
C GLY A 89 -9.56 18.03 -3.59
N VAL A 90 -9.00 16.83 -3.44
CA VAL A 90 -8.79 15.89 -4.55
C VAL A 90 -9.66 14.63 -4.40
N ARG A 91 -9.87 13.91 -5.50
CA ARG A 91 -10.55 12.61 -5.49
C ARG A 91 -9.72 11.59 -4.70
N PHE A 92 -10.41 10.75 -3.92
CA PHE A 92 -9.84 9.59 -3.24
C PHE A 92 -10.45 8.30 -3.76
N ASP A 93 -9.61 7.33 -4.06
CA ASP A 93 -10.03 5.99 -4.44
C ASP A 93 -9.28 4.98 -3.56
N GLY A 94 -10.00 4.33 -2.65
CA GLY A 94 -9.47 3.21 -1.86
C GLY A 94 -9.66 1.90 -2.60
N LEU A 95 -8.57 1.18 -2.88
CA LEU A 95 -8.60 -0.14 -3.51
C LEU A 95 -8.15 -1.21 -2.51
N TRP A 96 -9.00 -2.20 -2.27
CA TRP A 96 -8.69 -3.35 -1.44
C TRP A 96 -8.43 -4.58 -2.32
N LEU A 97 -7.17 -5.04 -2.35
CA LEU A 97 -6.77 -6.18 -3.19
C LEU A 97 -6.99 -7.49 -2.42
N GLU A 98 -7.76 -8.39 -3.00
CA GLU A 98 -8.04 -9.72 -2.44
C GLU A 98 -7.43 -10.81 -3.29
N ALA A 99 -6.78 -11.77 -2.66
CA ALA A 99 -6.30 -12.97 -3.34
C ALA A 99 -6.36 -14.17 -2.40
N PRO A 100 -6.63 -15.38 -2.91
CA PRO A 100 -6.61 -16.60 -2.10
C PRO A 100 -5.29 -16.74 -1.34
N LEU A 101 -5.35 -17.27 -0.12
CA LEU A 101 -4.17 -17.43 0.74
C LEU A 101 -3.02 -18.18 0.03
N GLY A 102 -3.34 -19.27 -0.69
CA GLY A 102 -2.34 -20.03 -1.46
C GLY A 102 -1.61 -19.16 -2.49
N THR A 103 -2.35 -18.31 -3.21
CA THR A 103 -1.77 -17.36 -4.19
C THR A 103 -0.86 -16.35 -3.48
N ARG A 104 -1.27 -15.80 -2.34
CA ARG A 104 -0.46 -14.86 -1.57
C ARG A 104 0.81 -15.49 -1.05
N ILE A 105 0.73 -16.73 -0.50
CA ILE A 105 1.89 -17.49 -0.05
C ILE A 105 2.85 -17.76 -1.22
N ALA A 106 2.36 -18.23 -2.35
CA ALA A 106 3.19 -18.48 -3.53
C ALA A 106 3.92 -17.21 -3.97
N ARG A 107 3.23 -16.07 -4.01
CA ARG A 107 3.82 -14.78 -4.40
C ARG A 107 4.88 -14.29 -3.44
N VAL A 108 4.66 -14.34 -2.11
CA VAL A 108 5.68 -13.88 -1.15
C VAL A 108 6.89 -14.81 -1.12
N THR A 109 6.70 -16.10 -1.37
CA THR A 109 7.80 -17.09 -1.44
C THR A 109 8.64 -16.95 -2.70
N SER A 110 8.01 -16.61 -3.83
CA SER A 110 8.71 -16.43 -5.11
C SER A 110 9.37 -15.08 -5.29
N ARG A 111 9.05 -14.09 -4.44
CA ARG A 111 9.63 -12.75 -4.52
C ARG A 111 11.15 -12.79 -4.35
N ARG A 112 11.81 -12.02 -5.21
CA ARG A 112 13.25 -11.74 -5.12
C ARG A 112 13.45 -10.24 -5.24
N SER A 113 14.36 -9.69 -4.43
CA SER A 113 14.75 -8.26 -4.50
C SER A 113 13.58 -7.26 -4.39
N ASP A 114 12.63 -7.50 -3.47
CA ASP A 114 11.55 -6.58 -3.15
C ASP A 114 11.74 -5.98 -1.75
N ALA A 115 11.21 -4.79 -1.53
CA ALA A 115 11.29 -4.09 -0.23
C ALA A 115 10.45 -4.75 0.86
N SER A 116 9.47 -5.60 0.50
CA SER A 116 8.61 -6.26 1.45
C SER A 116 9.30 -7.47 2.09
N ASP A 117 9.34 -7.50 3.41
CA ASP A 117 9.82 -8.63 4.21
C ASP A 117 8.72 -9.66 4.51
N ALA A 118 7.54 -9.53 3.88
CA ALA A 118 6.43 -10.43 4.11
C ALA A 118 6.80 -11.89 3.78
N THR A 119 6.49 -12.78 4.72
CA THR A 119 6.68 -14.22 4.61
C THR A 119 5.34 -14.95 4.50
N ALA A 120 5.37 -16.25 4.26
CA ALA A 120 4.17 -17.11 4.31
C ALA A 120 3.43 -16.98 5.65
N ASP A 121 4.15 -16.85 6.77
CA ASP A 121 3.54 -16.71 8.10
C ASP A 121 2.90 -15.35 8.30
N VAL A 122 3.45 -14.30 7.69
CA VAL A 122 2.79 -12.98 7.65
C VAL A 122 1.50 -13.06 6.86
N ALA A 123 1.52 -13.70 5.68
CA ALA A 123 0.31 -13.88 4.86
C ALA A 123 -0.78 -14.67 5.60
N LYS A 124 -0.42 -15.73 6.36
CA LYS A 124 -1.36 -16.47 7.20
C LYS A 124 -1.93 -15.62 8.32
N ARG A 125 -1.09 -14.86 9.05
CA ARG A 125 -1.57 -13.97 10.13
C ARG A 125 -2.54 -12.91 9.63
N GLN A 126 -2.37 -12.41 8.42
CA GLN A 126 -3.28 -11.43 7.82
C GLN A 126 -4.71 -11.95 7.64
N GLU A 127 -4.92 -13.28 7.56
CA GLU A 127 -6.27 -13.88 7.52
C GLU A 127 -7.08 -13.62 8.81
N SER A 128 -6.38 -13.46 9.93
CA SER A 128 -7.01 -13.21 11.24
C SER A 128 -7.13 -11.72 11.60
N TYR A 129 -6.76 -10.81 10.70
CA TYR A 129 -6.89 -9.39 10.99
C TYR A 129 -8.37 -8.98 11.00
N ASP A 130 -8.78 -8.35 12.09
CA ASP A 130 -10.04 -7.63 12.11
C ASP A 130 -9.86 -6.31 11.33
N VAL A 131 -10.38 -6.31 10.11
CA VAL A 131 -10.31 -5.12 9.25
C VAL A 131 -11.48 -4.16 9.45
N GLY A 132 -12.45 -4.52 10.30
CA GLY A 132 -13.66 -3.73 10.54
C GLY A 132 -14.47 -3.48 9.26
N SER A 133 -15.24 -2.40 9.25
CA SER A 133 -15.95 -1.95 8.04
C SER A 133 -14.98 -1.60 6.92
N LEU A 134 -15.25 -2.09 5.72
CA LEU A 134 -14.40 -1.90 4.54
C LEU A 134 -15.23 -1.31 3.39
N ASP A 135 -15.14 0.00 3.25
CA ASP A 135 -15.84 0.79 2.24
C ASP A 135 -15.03 0.98 0.94
N TRP A 136 -13.81 0.45 0.90
CA TRP A 136 -12.94 0.51 -0.26
C TRP A 136 -13.38 -0.45 -1.37
N LEU A 137 -13.09 -0.10 -2.61
CA LEU A 137 -13.41 -0.93 -3.77
C LEU A 137 -12.60 -2.23 -3.74
N ARG A 138 -13.31 -3.37 -3.70
CA ARG A 138 -12.66 -4.69 -3.73
C ARG A 138 -12.22 -5.05 -5.14
N VAL A 139 -10.98 -5.50 -5.27
CA VAL A 139 -10.39 -5.93 -6.55
C VAL A 139 -9.83 -7.34 -6.39
N ASP A 140 -10.26 -8.25 -7.25
CA ASP A 140 -9.69 -9.59 -7.33
C ASP A 140 -8.24 -9.52 -7.84
N ALA A 141 -7.31 -9.78 -6.95
CA ALA A 141 -5.88 -9.89 -7.23
C ALA A 141 -5.40 -11.35 -7.27
N GLY A 142 -6.31 -12.32 -7.34
CA GLY A 142 -5.96 -13.74 -7.51
C GLY A 142 -5.37 -14.07 -8.87
N ARG A 143 -5.63 -13.23 -9.87
CA ARG A 143 -5.18 -13.35 -11.26
C ARG A 143 -3.76 -12.86 -11.46
N ASP A 144 -3.30 -12.81 -12.70
CA ASP A 144 -1.99 -12.23 -13.02
C ASP A 144 -1.95 -10.69 -12.79
N ALA A 145 -0.74 -10.11 -12.84
CA ALA A 145 -0.56 -8.71 -12.52
C ALA A 145 -1.19 -7.77 -13.56
N GLY A 146 -1.25 -8.17 -14.83
CA GLY A 146 -1.85 -7.39 -15.91
C GLY A 146 -3.37 -7.35 -15.80
N GLU A 147 -4.00 -8.49 -15.54
CA GLU A 147 -5.45 -8.59 -15.32
C GLU A 147 -5.86 -7.81 -14.05
N THR A 148 -5.08 -7.93 -12.97
CA THR A 148 -5.31 -7.15 -11.75
C THR A 148 -5.21 -5.65 -12.01
N LEU A 149 -4.23 -5.21 -12.82
CA LEU A 149 -4.08 -3.80 -13.19
C LEU A 149 -5.26 -3.31 -14.01
N ALA A 150 -5.71 -4.08 -15.00
CA ALA A 150 -6.89 -3.75 -15.81
C ALA A 150 -8.14 -3.60 -14.95
N ALA A 151 -8.38 -4.55 -14.02
CA ALA A 151 -9.50 -4.48 -13.08
C ALA A 151 -9.44 -3.25 -12.16
N MET A 152 -8.23 -2.85 -11.72
CA MET A 152 -8.07 -1.61 -10.95
C MET A 152 -8.44 -0.37 -11.78
N LEU A 153 -7.99 -0.30 -13.04
CA LEU A 153 -8.26 0.84 -13.92
C LEU A 153 -9.75 0.97 -14.22
N GLU A 154 -10.44 -0.14 -14.47
CA GLU A 154 -11.91 -0.15 -14.65
C GLU A 154 -12.65 0.42 -13.43
N ARG A 155 -12.15 0.18 -12.22
CA ARG A 155 -12.76 0.71 -10.98
C ARG A 155 -12.45 2.20 -10.75
N LEU A 156 -11.40 2.72 -11.37
CA LEU A 156 -10.96 4.11 -11.24
C LEU A 156 -11.53 5.03 -12.31
N ALA A 157 -12.06 4.48 -13.38
CA ALA A 157 -12.71 5.23 -14.46
C ALA A 157 -14.04 5.85 -13.99
#